data_6fe836d5acebb0f13250b8ef0a42ada5
#
_entry.id   6fe836d5acebb0f13250b8ef0a42ada5
#
_cell.length_a   1.000
_cell.length_b   1.000
_cell.length_c   1.000
_cell.angle_alpha   90.00
_cell.angle_beta   90.00
_cell.angle_gamma   90.00
#
_symmetry.space_group_name_H-M   'P 1'
#
loop_
_entity.id
_entity.type
_entity.pdbx_description
1 polymer ?
#
loop_
_entity_poly.entity_id
_entity_poly.type
_entity_poly.pdbx_seq_one_letter_code
_entity_poly.pdbx_strand_id
1 'polypeptide(L)'
;MNILIVGAGKVGEALIENLSKEKHDIIVVDEKIELVEKLVDTYDIIGTVGNGASYDVLINAKIQKADMLIAVTNSDEINMLCCIIGKKLGVKDTIARV
;
A
#
# COMPACT_ATOMS: atom_id res chain seq x y z
N MET A 1 10.62 -9.09 2.48
CA MET A 1 10.73 -7.63 2.63
C MET A 1 9.41 -7.03 3.09
N ASN A 2 9.44 -5.83 3.60
CA ASN A 2 8.24 -5.11 4.01
C ASN A 2 7.72 -4.30 2.83
N ILE A 3 6.50 -4.62 2.37
CA ILE A 3 5.90 -3.98 1.20
C ILE A 3 4.61 -3.27 1.62
N LEU A 4 4.54 -1.99 1.30
CA LEU A 4 3.32 -1.19 1.52
C LEU A 4 2.63 -0.98 0.17
N ILE A 5 1.38 -1.43 0.06
CA ILE A 5 0.59 -1.28 -1.15
C ILE A 5 -0.54 -0.30 -0.87
N VAL A 6 -0.59 0.78 -1.63
CA VAL A 6 -1.65 1.78 -1.53
C VAL A 6 -2.59 1.58 -2.72
N GLY A 7 -3.81 1.15 -2.41
CA GLY A 7 -4.82 0.78 -3.40
C GLY A 7 -5.21 -0.68 -3.27
N ALA A 8 -6.46 -0.93 -2.89
CA ALA A 8 -7.01 -2.27 -2.68
C ALA A 8 -8.01 -2.68 -3.77
N GLY A 9 -8.00 -1.99 -4.90
CA GLY A 9 -8.82 -2.34 -6.06
C GLY A 9 -8.23 -3.54 -6.80
N LYS A 10 -8.63 -3.72 -8.06
CA LYS A 10 -8.23 -4.91 -8.83
C LYS A 10 -6.72 -5.04 -9.01
N VAL A 11 -6.03 -3.91 -9.24
CA VAL A 11 -4.57 -3.95 -9.44
C VAL A 11 -3.86 -4.29 -8.12
N GLY A 12 -4.27 -3.65 -7.02
CA GLY A 12 -3.71 -3.94 -5.70
C GLY A 12 -3.97 -5.39 -5.29
N GLU A 13 -5.18 -5.88 -5.53
CA GLU A 13 -5.53 -7.27 -5.25
C GLU A 13 -4.65 -8.25 -6.03
N ALA A 14 -4.44 -7.99 -7.32
CA ALA A 14 -3.60 -8.85 -8.16
C ALA A 14 -2.14 -8.86 -7.68
N LEU A 15 -1.63 -7.70 -7.26
CA LEU A 15 -0.28 -7.62 -6.70
C LEU A 15 -0.17 -8.41 -5.41
N ILE A 16 -1.14 -8.26 -4.52
CA ILE A 16 -1.14 -8.97 -3.23
C ILE A 16 -1.22 -10.47 -3.46
N GLU A 17 -2.07 -10.92 -4.39
CA GLU A 17 -2.17 -12.32 -4.73
C GLU A 17 -0.82 -12.90 -5.15
N ASN A 18 -0.11 -12.21 -6.04
CA ASN A 18 1.19 -12.67 -6.51
C ASN A 18 2.28 -12.58 -5.45
N LEU A 19 2.33 -11.48 -4.71
CA LEU A 19 3.35 -11.27 -3.69
C LEU A 19 3.15 -12.19 -2.48
N SER A 20 1.92 -12.58 -2.21
CA SER A 20 1.62 -13.49 -1.08
C SER A 20 2.16 -14.89 -1.28
N LYS A 21 2.56 -15.25 -2.50
CA LYS A 21 3.19 -16.54 -2.77
C LYS A 21 4.63 -16.58 -2.29
N GLU A 22 5.19 -15.44 -1.95
CA GLU A 22 6.54 -15.31 -1.42
C GLU A 22 6.47 -14.79 0.02
N LYS A 23 7.59 -14.87 0.74
CA LYS A 23 7.62 -14.43 2.13
C LYS A 23 7.85 -12.92 2.20
N HIS A 24 6.77 -12.18 2.22
CA HIS A 24 6.81 -10.73 2.41
C HIS A 24 5.83 -10.33 3.51
N ASP A 25 6.15 -9.27 4.22
CA ASP A 25 5.22 -8.64 5.14
C ASP A 25 4.51 -7.51 4.38
N ILE A 26 3.23 -7.71 4.12
CA ILE A 26 2.45 -6.80 3.27
C ILE A 26 1.46 -6.02 4.12
N ILE A 27 1.40 -4.72 3.89
CA ILE A 27 0.38 -3.84 4.46
C ILE A 27 -0.33 -3.17 3.29
N VAL A 28 -1.67 -3.18 3.30
CA VAL A 28 -2.47 -2.53 2.27
C VAL A 28 -3.22 -1.33 2.86
N VAL A 29 -3.28 -0.24 2.10
CA VAL A 29 -3.99 0.99 2.46
C VAL A 29 -5.04 1.29 1.39
N ASP A 30 -6.28 1.56 1.81
CA ASP A 30 -7.33 2.05 0.92
C ASP A 30 -8.39 2.76 1.75
N GLU A 31 -9.11 3.69 1.13
CA GLU A 31 -10.19 4.42 1.80
C GLU A 31 -11.41 3.54 2.03
N LYS A 32 -11.61 2.52 1.18
CA LYS A 32 -12.78 1.66 1.23
C LYS A 32 -12.54 0.48 2.14
N ILE A 33 -13.17 0.52 3.30
CA ILE A 33 -13.00 -0.51 4.32
C ILE A 33 -13.35 -1.91 3.79
N GLU A 34 -14.38 -2.03 2.95
CA GLU A 34 -14.80 -3.33 2.43
C GLU A 34 -13.72 -3.97 1.55
N LEU A 35 -12.96 -3.17 0.80
CA LEU A 35 -11.86 -3.68 0.00
C LEU A 35 -10.70 -4.14 0.88
N VAL A 36 -10.37 -3.35 1.90
CA VAL A 36 -9.29 -3.69 2.83
C VAL A 36 -9.64 -4.98 3.59
N GLU A 37 -10.85 -5.06 4.14
CA GLU A 37 -11.28 -6.23 4.90
C GLU A 37 -11.28 -7.51 4.05
N LYS A 38 -11.72 -7.41 2.79
CA LYS A 38 -11.72 -8.55 1.88
C LYS A 38 -10.30 -9.11 1.69
N LEU A 39 -9.31 -8.24 1.50
CA LEU A 39 -7.94 -8.65 1.30
C LEU A 39 -7.32 -9.21 2.57
N VAL A 40 -7.59 -8.58 3.71
CA VAL A 40 -7.09 -9.05 5.00
C VAL A 40 -7.68 -10.43 5.34
N ASP A 41 -8.96 -10.65 5.01
CA ASP A 41 -9.61 -11.95 5.26
C ASP A 41 -9.09 -13.06 4.33
N THR A 42 -8.66 -12.69 3.13
CA THR A 42 -8.22 -13.66 2.12
C THR A 42 -6.73 -13.99 2.22
N TYR A 43 -5.91 -13.01 2.56
CA TYR A 43 -4.46 -13.14 2.63
C TYR A 43 -3.96 -12.82 4.03
N ASP A 44 -2.80 -13.33 4.37
CA ASP A 44 -2.16 -13.05 5.66
C ASP A 44 -1.43 -11.71 5.58
N ILE A 45 -2.20 -10.62 5.60
CA ILE A 45 -1.69 -9.26 5.47
C ILE A 45 -2.36 -8.34 6.49
N ILE A 46 -1.78 -7.16 6.67
CA ILE A 46 -2.33 -6.12 7.56
C ILE A 46 -2.99 -5.05 6.70
N GLY A 47 -4.10 -4.52 7.16
CA GLY A 47 -4.82 -3.46 6.46
C GLY A 47 -4.92 -2.18 7.28
N THR A 48 -4.85 -1.05 6.59
CA THR A 48 -5.07 0.28 7.16
C THR A 48 -6.08 1.00 6.27
N VAL A 49 -7.13 1.53 6.88
CA VAL A 49 -8.17 2.25 6.15
C VAL A 49 -7.89 3.75 6.20
N GLY A 50 -7.81 4.39 5.05
CA GLY A 50 -7.60 5.82 4.96
C GLY A 50 -7.06 6.25 3.61
N ASN A 51 -6.89 7.56 3.45
CA ASN A 51 -6.38 8.16 2.23
C ASN A 51 -4.87 7.95 2.12
N GLY A 52 -4.43 7.37 1.00
CA GLY A 52 -3.01 7.09 0.75
C GLY A 52 -2.13 8.32 0.60
N ALA A 53 -2.70 9.51 0.46
CA ALA A 53 -1.95 10.76 0.43
C ALA A 53 -1.89 11.43 1.81
N SER A 54 -2.44 10.80 2.84
CA SER A 54 -2.41 11.33 4.20
C SER A 54 -1.14 10.84 4.92
N TYR A 55 -0.36 11.79 5.41
CA TYR A 55 0.84 11.48 6.20
C TYR A 55 0.50 10.58 7.40
N ASP A 56 -0.55 10.94 8.15
CA ASP A 56 -0.92 10.18 9.35
C ASP A 56 -1.33 8.75 9.03
N VAL A 57 -2.09 8.56 7.94
CA VAL A 57 -2.49 7.23 7.50
C VAL A 57 -1.28 6.38 7.12
N LEU A 58 -0.33 6.98 6.40
CA LEU A 58 0.88 6.29 5.97
C LEU A 58 1.78 5.93 7.17
N ILE A 59 1.88 6.81 8.16
CA ILE A 59 2.61 6.52 9.39
C ILE A 59 1.95 5.36 10.14
N ASN A 60 0.62 5.35 10.23
CA ASN A 60 -0.10 4.24 10.85
C ASN A 60 0.11 2.93 10.08
N ALA A 61 0.30 3.00 8.78
CA ALA A 61 0.59 1.84 7.94
C ALA A 61 2.07 1.46 7.95
N LYS A 62 2.88 2.05 8.84
CA LYS A 62 4.30 1.71 9.02
C LYS A 62 5.16 2.00 7.79
N ILE A 63 4.86 3.08 7.08
CA ILE A 63 5.61 3.46 5.88
C ILE A 63 7.12 3.57 6.13
N GLN A 64 7.50 3.97 7.35
CA GLN A 64 8.91 4.13 7.69
C GLN A 64 9.67 2.81 7.76
N LYS A 65 8.95 1.69 7.86
CA LYS A 65 9.55 0.35 7.87
C LYS A 65 9.47 -0.33 6.52
N ALA A 66 8.82 0.30 5.54
CA ALA A 66 8.64 -0.30 4.22
C ALA A 66 9.95 -0.27 3.42
N ASP A 67 10.26 -1.40 2.81
CA ASP A 67 11.37 -1.49 1.86
C ASP A 67 10.91 -1.03 0.48
N MET A 68 9.64 -1.27 0.17
CA MET A 68 9.05 -0.92 -1.12
C MET A 68 7.63 -0.37 -0.91
N LEU A 69 7.31 0.66 -1.66
CA LEU A 69 5.97 1.27 -1.68
C LEU A 69 5.43 1.20 -3.10
N ILE A 70 4.26 0.63 -3.27
CA ILE A 70 3.60 0.52 -4.57
C ILE A 70 2.24 1.20 -4.49
N ALA A 71 2.05 2.29 -5.23
CA ALA A 71 0.81 3.06 -5.22
C ALA A 71 0.04 2.82 -6.51
N VAL A 72 -1.12 2.16 -6.40
CA VAL A 72 -1.94 1.69 -7.52
C VAL A 72 -3.41 2.02 -7.35
N THR A 73 -3.71 3.20 -6.80
CA THR A 73 -5.09 3.68 -6.71
C THR A 73 -5.57 4.16 -8.07
N ASN A 74 -6.84 4.53 -8.16
CA ASN A 74 -7.40 5.11 -9.38
C ASN A 74 -7.04 6.58 -9.57
N SER A 75 -6.33 7.17 -8.62
CA SER A 75 -5.93 8.58 -8.67
C SER A 75 -4.43 8.69 -8.89
N ASP A 76 -4.03 9.23 -10.05
CA ASP A 76 -2.63 9.49 -10.36
C ASP A 76 -2.01 10.42 -9.31
N GLU A 77 -2.77 11.42 -8.87
CA GLU A 77 -2.29 12.40 -7.89
C GLU A 77 -1.99 11.74 -6.55
N ILE A 78 -2.88 10.88 -6.06
CA ILE A 78 -2.65 10.14 -4.82
C ILE A 78 -1.44 9.24 -4.97
N ASN A 79 -1.32 8.55 -6.09
CA ASN A 79 -0.19 7.64 -6.33
C ASN A 79 1.14 8.40 -6.29
N MET A 80 1.19 9.56 -6.93
CA MET A 80 2.40 10.37 -6.97
C MET A 80 2.73 10.98 -5.60
N LEU A 81 1.73 11.55 -4.93
CA LEU A 81 1.93 12.16 -3.61
C LEU A 81 2.39 11.12 -2.59
N CYS A 82 1.78 9.95 -2.61
CA CYS A 82 2.14 8.85 -1.74
C CYS A 82 3.62 8.47 -1.91
N CYS A 83 4.08 8.36 -3.15
CA CYS A 83 5.47 8.03 -3.45
C CYS A 83 6.44 9.14 -3.04
N ILE A 84 6.03 10.40 -3.20
CA ILE A 84 6.85 11.53 -2.75
C ILE A 84 7.01 11.48 -1.22
N ILE A 85 5.93 11.26 -0.50
CA ILE A 85 5.97 11.13 0.96
C ILE A 85 6.87 9.96 1.35
N GLY A 86 6.70 8.83 0.68
CA GLY A 86 7.50 7.63 0.95
C GLY A 86 9.00 7.88 0.78
N LYS A 87 9.38 8.54 -0.30
CA LYS A 87 10.80 8.87 -0.53
C LYS A 87 11.35 9.78 0.56
N LYS A 88 10.58 10.78 0.97
CA LYS A 88 11.00 11.69 2.04
C LYS A 88 11.15 10.97 3.38
N LEU A 89 10.38 9.92 3.60
CA LEU A 89 10.43 9.14 4.83
C LEU A 89 11.41 7.97 4.77
N GLY A 90 12.17 7.86 3.69
CA GLY A 90 13.26 6.90 3.59
C GLY A 90 12.94 5.57 2.92
N VAL A 91 11.78 5.45 2.27
CA VAL A 91 11.47 4.24 1.51
C VAL A 91 12.40 4.15 0.32
N LYS A 92 13.11 3.05 0.19
CA LYS A 92 14.13 2.88 -0.83
C LYS A 92 13.55 2.83 -2.24
N ASP A 93 12.52 2.02 -2.43
CA ASP A 93 11.91 1.81 -3.74
C ASP A 93 10.45 2.22 -3.72
N THR A 94 10.09 3.15 -4.60
CA THR A 94 8.70 3.61 -4.73
C THR A 94 8.25 3.46 -6.18
N ILE A 95 7.06 2.91 -6.38
CA ILE A 95 6.46 2.69 -7.69
C ILE A 95 5.08 3.30 -7.70
N ALA A 96 4.82 4.20 -8.63
CA ALA A 96 3.50 4.81 -8.80
C ALA A 96 2.92 4.42 -10.16
N ARG A 97 1.68 3.96 -10.15
CA ARG A 97 0.92 3.73 -11.37
C ARG A 97 0.45 5.09 -11.92
N VAL A 98 0.59 5.28 -13.19
CA VAL A 98 0.07 6.47 -13.91
C VAL A 98 -0.79 6.06 -15.07
#